data_b67347b5104866c382a3ce668f3ab906
#
_entry.id   b67347b5104866c382a3ce668f3ab906
#
_cell.length_a   1.000
_cell.length_b   1.000
_cell.length_c   1.000
_cell.angle_alpha   90.00
_cell.angle_beta   90.00
_cell.angle_gamma   90.00
#
_symmetry.space_group_name_H-M   'P 1'
#
loop_
_entity.id
_entity.type
_entity.pdbx_description
1 polymer ?
#
loop_
_entity_poly.entity_id
_entity_poly.type
_entity_poly.pdbx_seq_one_letter_code
_entity_poly.pdbx_strand_id
1 'polypeptide(L)'
;MIVPSEIIYKIRRAIVEKVNNFLNHVLPKILSVILVFLIFTSMIDSNLIQGCARVVNYTASVRGGSQRIVKLVIMGQPYSDLINESEIILNELKNGGKIHNLVPLQSVQYQKDLAIMTQYWYALKQELAKVNVYGWENTDILTVSERFFELANTTVSSAETYSDELAKNLLRVEYAMAVTSLLLIALLLFN
;
A
#
# COMPACT_ATOMS: atom_id res chain seq x y z
N MET A 1 -8.74 -17.45 -64.05
CA MET A 1 -10.06 -16.83 -63.75
C MET A 1 -9.75 -15.44 -63.19
N ILE A 2 -9.96 -14.39 -64.03
CA ILE A 2 -9.65 -12.99 -63.64
C ILE A 2 -10.88 -12.45 -62.92
N VAL A 3 -10.75 -12.12 -61.65
CA VAL A 3 -11.85 -11.49 -60.86
C VAL A 3 -12.14 -10.12 -61.48
N PRO A 4 -13.38 -9.79 -61.85
CA PRO A 4 -13.72 -8.50 -62.45
C PRO A 4 -13.34 -7.36 -61.52
N SER A 5 -12.69 -6.33 -62.07
CA SER A 5 -12.19 -5.15 -61.34
C SER A 5 -13.30 -4.45 -60.51
N GLU A 6 -14.51 -4.55 -60.97
CA GLU A 6 -15.71 -4.02 -60.30
C GLU A 6 -16.04 -4.73 -58.97
N ILE A 7 -15.79 -6.03 -58.85
CA ILE A 7 -16.01 -6.81 -57.63
C ILE A 7 -14.93 -6.42 -56.61
N ILE A 8 -13.68 -6.28 -57.03
CA ILE A 8 -12.57 -5.86 -56.17
C ILE A 8 -12.86 -4.46 -55.60
N TYR A 9 -13.33 -3.53 -56.43
CA TYR A 9 -13.68 -2.17 -56.00
C TYR A 9 -14.84 -2.15 -54.98
N LYS A 10 -15.92 -2.92 -55.20
CA LYS A 10 -17.04 -3.02 -54.25
C LYS A 10 -16.60 -3.59 -52.89
N ILE A 11 -15.78 -4.65 -52.90
CA ILE A 11 -15.23 -5.24 -51.68
C ILE A 11 -14.38 -4.25 -50.93
N ARG A 12 -13.46 -3.54 -51.59
CA ARG A 12 -12.61 -2.53 -51.00
C ARG A 12 -13.42 -1.39 -50.36
N ARG A 13 -14.42 -0.89 -51.05
CA ARG A 13 -15.32 0.16 -50.55
C ARG A 13 -16.10 -0.30 -49.31
N ALA A 14 -16.66 -1.51 -49.33
CA ALA A 14 -17.36 -2.07 -48.16
C ALA A 14 -16.46 -2.28 -46.95
N ILE A 15 -15.20 -2.67 -47.15
CA ILE A 15 -14.19 -2.78 -46.08
C ILE A 15 -13.88 -1.42 -45.47
N VAL A 16 -13.61 -0.42 -46.34
CA VAL A 16 -13.31 0.95 -45.88
C VAL A 16 -14.47 1.55 -45.10
N GLU A 17 -15.69 1.36 -45.55
CA GLU A 17 -16.87 1.85 -44.85
C GLU A 17 -17.07 1.19 -43.47
N LYS A 18 -16.87 -0.15 -43.37
CA LYS A 18 -16.91 -0.85 -42.08
C LYS A 18 -15.80 -0.39 -41.13
N VAL A 19 -14.58 -0.19 -41.65
CA VAL A 19 -13.45 0.30 -40.83
C VAL A 19 -13.74 1.72 -40.31
N ASN A 20 -14.21 2.62 -41.18
CA ASN A 20 -14.59 3.97 -40.76
C ASN A 20 -15.71 3.98 -39.72
N ASN A 21 -16.75 3.17 -39.89
CA ASN A 21 -17.83 3.06 -38.91
C ASN A 21 -17.30 2.54 -37.57
N PHE A 22 -16.40 1.55 -37.59
CA PHE A 22 -15.76 1.07 -36.36
C PHE A 22 -14.95 2.15 -35.67
N LEU A 23 -14.07 2.83 -36.42
CA LEU A 23 -13.19 3.88 -35.87
C LEU A 23 -14.01 5.06 -35.30
N ASN A 24 -15.06 5.49 -35.98
CA ASN A 24 -15.78 6.71 -35.64
C ASN A 24 -16.89 6.49 -34.59
N HIS A 25 -17.47 5.29 -34.49
CA HIS A 25 -18.62 5.07 -33.64
C HIS A 25 -18.44 3.99 -32.55
N VAL A 26 -17.63 2.97 -32.82
CA VAL A 26 -17.45 1.85 -31.88
C VAL A 26 -16.23 2.06 -31.00
N LEU A 27 -15.08 2.36 -31.58
CA LEU A 27 -13.82 2.49 -30.88
C LEU A 27 -13.84 3.60 -29.79
N PRO A 28 -14.38 4.81 -30.03
CA PRO A 28 -14.46 5.83 -28.98
C PRO A 28 -15.30 5.39 -27.78
N LYS A 29 -16.39 4.65 -28.01
CA LYS A 29 -17.23 4.12 -26.91
C LYS A 29 -16.46 3.11 -26.05
N ILE A 30 -15.73 2.19 -26.70
CA ILE A 30 -14.89 1.22 -25.98
C ILE A 30 -13.82 1.92 -25.16
N LEU A 31 -13.10 2.88 -25.75
CA LEU A 31 -12.06 3.63 -25.07
C LEU A 31 -12.61 4.46 -23.89
N SER A 32 -13.82 5.03 -24.06
CA SER A 32 -14.48 5.76 -22.96
C SER A 32 -14.81 4.86 -21.77
N VAL A 33 -15.30 3.63 -22.02
CA VAL A 33 -15.57 2.66 -20.96
C VAL A 33 -14.28 2.23 -20.27
N ILE A 34 -13.21 1.98 -21.04
CA ILE A 34 -11.90 1.65 -20.49
C ILE A 34 -11.38 2.81 -19.61
N LEU A 35 -11.51 4.05 -20.08
CA LEU A 35 -11.04 5.22 -19.33
C LEU A 35 -11.78 5.37 -18.00
N VAL A 36 -13.11 5.19 -17.99
CA VAL A 36 -13.90 5.22 -16.73
C VAL A 36 -13.45 4.13 -15.76
N PHE A 37 -13.18 2.92 -16.26
CA PHE A 37 -12.68 1.84 -15.44
C PHE A 37 -11.29 2.14 -14.85
N LEU A 38 -10.38 2.71 -15.65
CA LEU A 38 -9.04 3.11 -15.19
C LEU A 38 -9.10 4.23 -14.14
N ILE A 39 -10.00 5.20 -14.30
CA ILE A 39 -10.20 6.26 -13.28
C ILE A 39 -10.66 5.63 -11.97
N PHE A 40 -11.59 4.68 -12.01
CA PHE A 40 -12.09 4.02 -10.81
C PHE A 40 -11.00 3.23 -10.09
N THR A 41 -10.18 2.47 -10.82
CA THR A 41 -9.03 1.74 -10.25
C THR A 41 -7.99 2.68 -9.65
N SER A 42 -7.66 3.79 -10.32
CA SER A 42 -6.75 4.81 -9.81
C SER A 42 -7.23 5.40 -8.47
N MET A 43 -8.53 5.66 -8.33
CA MET A 43 -9.09 6.16 -7.06
C MET A 43 -8.93 5.13 -5.91
N ILE A 44 -9.13 3.85 -6.19
CA ILE A 44 -8.95 2.79 -5.19
C ILE A 44 -7.48 2.71 -4.77
N ASP A 45 -6.56 2.66 -5.72
CA ASP A 45 -5.12 2.55 -5.45
C ASP A 45 -4.59 3.75 -4.65
N SER A 46 -5.07 4.96 -4.97
CA SER A 46 -4.71 6.18 -4.22
C SER A 46 -5.14 6.10 -2.74
N ASN A 47 -6.34 5.59 -2.45
CA ASN A 47 -6.81 5.39 -1.08
C ASN A 47 -5.99 4.33 -0.34
N LEU A 48 -5.61 3.24 -1.01
CA LEU A 48 -4.77 2.19 -0.44
C LEU A 48 -3.38 2.73 -0.07
N ILE A 49 -2.75 3.52 -0.94
CA ILE A 49 -1.43 4.13 -0.67
C ILE A 49 -1.49 5.04 0.56
N GLN A 50 -2.53 5.86 0.71
CA GLN A 50 -2.73 6.69 1.91
C GLN A 50 -2.89 5.84 3.17
N GLY A 51 -3.58 4.71 3.08
CA GLY A 51 -3.68 3.72 4.15
C GLY A 51 -2.31 3.14 4.53
N CYS A 52 -1.50 2.76 3.54
CA CYS A 52 -0.14 2.25 3.74
C CYS A 52 0.76 3.27 4.44
N ALA A 53 0.74 4.53 4.02
CA ALA A 53 1.55 5.58 4.65
C ALA A 53 1.24 5.74 6.15
N ARG A 54 -0.05 5.62 6.55
CA ARG A 54 -0.42 5.61 7.97
C ARG A 54 0.14 4.39 8.69
N VAL A 55 0.03 3.19 8.11
CA VAL A 55 0.56 1.96 8.69
C VAL A 55 2.08 2.05 8.89
N VAL A 56 2.83 2.52 7.89
CA VAL A 56 4.29 2.78 8.00
C VAL A 56 4.59 3.71 9.18
N ASN A 57 3.88 4.84 9.27
CA ASN A 57 4.09 5.84 10.32
C ASN A 57 3.80 5.27 11.72
N TYR A 58 2.70 4.56 11.90
CA TYR A 58 2.34 3.99 13.21
C TYR A 58 3.21 2.79 13.60
N THR A 59 3.66 1.98 12.64
CA THR A 59 4.67 0.95 12.91
C THR A 59 5.99 1.57 13.39
N ALA A 60 6.44 2.66 12.74
CA ALA A 60 7.60 3.42 13.16
C ALA A 60 7.38 4.11 14.53
N SER A 61 6.17 4.54 14.84
CA SER A 61 5.80 5.11 16.15
C SER A 61 5.95 4.09 17.27
N VAL A 62 5.53 2.82 17.08
CA VAL A 62 5.76 1.74 18.03
C VAL A 62 7.26 1.49 18.24
N ARG A 63 8.06 1.51 17.17
CA ARG A 63 9.52 1.40 17.25
C ARG A 63 10.13 2.51 18.11
N GLY A 64 9.81 3.76 17.83
CA GLY A 64 10.33 4.91 18.59
C GLY A 64 9.78 4.93 20.02
N GLY A 65 8.50 4.59 20.19
CA GLY A 65 7.85 4.48 21.50
C GLY A 65 8.51 3.45 22.41
N SER A 66 8.86 2.28 21.88
CA SER A 66 9.56 1.23 22.65
C SER A 66 10.91 1.70 23.20
N GLN A 67 11.71 2.39 22.41
CA GLN A 67 13.00 2.95 22.87
C GLN A 67 12.79 4.02 23.94
N ARG A 68 11.74 4.85 23.79
CA ARG A 68 11.37 5.84 24.81
C ARG A 68 10.93 5.18 26.10
N ILE A 69 10.13 4.11 26.05
CA ILE A 69 9.70 3.34 27.22
C ILE A 69 10.91 2.80 27.98
N VAL A 70 11.85 2.14 27.28
CA VAL A 70 13.06 1.58 27.90
C VAL A 70 13.88 2.69 28.59
N LYS A 71 14.06 3.83 27.93
CA LYS A 71 14.75 4.97 28.52
C LYS A 71 14.07 5.47 29.80
N LEU A 72 12.74 5.60 29.79
CA LEU A 72 11.96 6.05 30.95
C LEU A 72 12.05 5.06 32.12
N VAL A 73 11.96 3.76 31.84
CA VAL A 73 12.10 2.71 32.85
C VAL A 73 13.46 2.76 33.52
N ILE A 74 14.55 2.87 32.75
CA ILE A 74 15.93 2.99 33.28
C ILE A 74 16.07 4.25 34.15
N MET A 75 15.37 5.33 33.81
CA MET A 75 15.36 6.59 34.56
C MET A 75 14.38 6.62 35.72
N GLY A 76 13.63 5.54 35.98
CA GLY A 76 12.59 5.49 37.02
C GLY A 76 11.41 6.43 36.78
N GLN A 77 11.14 6.78 35.50
CA GLN A 77 10.04 7.68 35.12
C GLN A 77 8.79 6.91 34.71
N PRO A 78 7.59 7.50 34.81
CA PRO A 78 6.35 6.88 34.35
C PRO A 78 6.34 6.58 32.86
N TYR A 79 5.85 5.40 32.44
CA TYR A 79 5.82 4.94 31.06
C TYR A 79 4.53 4.18 30.66
N SER A 80 3.59 3.99 31.59
CA SER A 80 2.37 3.20 31.39
C SER A 80 1.54 3.67 30.20
N ASP A 81 1.42 4.97 30.00
CA ASP A 81 0.62 5.53 28.91
C ASP A 81 1.22 5.19 27.53
N LEU A 82 2.56 5.15 27.41
CA LEU A 82 3.23 4.75 26.19
C LEU A 82 3.08 3.25 25.89
N ILE A 83 3.01 2.40 26.93
CA ILE A 83 2.68 0.98 26.76
C ILE A 83 1.28 0.83 26.22
N ASN A 84 0.29 1.46 26.86
CA ASN A 84 -1.11 1.40 26.45
C ASN A 84 -1.29 1.89 25.01
N GLU A 85 -0.67 3.01 24.65
CA GLU A 85 -0.70 3.55 23.27
C GLU A 85 -0.09 2.58 22.28
N SER A 86 1.08 2.00 22.58
CA SER A 86 1.73 1.02 21.72
C SER A 86 0.88 -0.24 21.52
N GLU A 87 0.18 -0.70 22.56
CA GLU A 87 -0.73 -1.85 22.48
C GLU A 87 -1.96 -1.57 21.61
N ILE A 88 -2.53 -0.37 21.72
CA ILE A 88 -3.64 0.07 20.86
C ILE A 88 -3.17 0.06 19.40
N ILE A 89 -2.02 0.67 19.13
CA ILE A 89 -1.46 0.74 17.78
C ILE A 89 -1.19 -0.68 17.22
N LEU A 90 -0.51 -1.56 17.97
CA LEU A 90 -0.24 -2.93 17.55
C LEU A 90 -1.51 -3.71 17.22
N ASN A 91 -2.56 -3.54 18.05
CA ASN A 91 -3.85 -4.15 17.80
C ASN A 91 -4.50 -3.60 16.51
N GLU A 92 -4.45 -2.29 16.29
CA GLU A 92 -5.02 -1.67 15.09
C GLU A 92 -4.23 -1.97 13.82
N LEU A 93 -2.91 -2.11 13.90
CA LEU A 93 -2.07 -2.56 12.78
C LEU A 93 -2.46 -3.98 12.32
N LYS A 94 -2.82 -4.85 13.25
CA LYS A 94 -3.23 -6.23 12.97
C LYS A 94 -4.68 -6.35 12.50
N ASN A 95 -5.61 -5.69 13.19
CA ASN A 95 -7.04 -5.93 13.06
C ASN A 95 -7.78 -4.78 12.38
N GLY A 96 -7.10 -3.67 12.15
CA GLY A 96 -7.72 -2.39 11.80
C GLY A 96 -8.29 -1.68 13.02
N GLY A 97 -8.48 -0.37 12.90
CA GLY A 97 -9.06 0.41 14.00
C GLY A 97 -9.44 1.83 13.60
N LYS A 98 -10.30 2.42 14.42
CA LYS A 98 -10.84 3.76 14.17
C LYS A 98 -10.08 4.86 14.92
N ILE A 99 -9.33 4.51 15.97
CA ILE A 99 -8.60 5.50 16.79
C ILE A 99 -7.53 6.17 15.93
N HIS A 100 -6.73 5.38 15.22
CA HIS A 100 -5.68 5.86 14.32
C HIS A 100 -6.07 5.74 12.83
N ASN A 101 -7.30 5.31 12.55
CA ASN A 101 -7.80 5.07 11.18
C ASN A 101 -6.86 4.15 10.38
N LEU A 102 -6.48 3.02 11.00
CA LEU A 102 -5.61 2.01 10.40
C LEU A 102 -6.41 0.93 9.69
N VAL A 103 -5.89 0.49 8.55
CA VAL A 103 -6.41 -0.63 7.76
C VAL A 103 -5.30 -1.67 7.64
N PRO A 104 -5.56 -2.96 7.94
CA PRO A 104 -4.56 -4.00 7.82
C PRO A 104 -4.02 -4.11 6.39
N LEU A 105 -2.70 -4.10 6.23
CA LEU A 105 -2.10 -4.30 4.91
C LEU A 105 -2.28 -5.75 4.45
N GLN A 106 -2.59 -5.94 3.17
CA GLN A 106 -2.79 -7.25 2.54
C GLN A 106 -1.46 -7.91 2.11
N SER A 107 -0.32 -7.42 2.60
CA SER A 107 0.99 -8.00 2.35
C SER A 107 1.24 -9.17 3.30
N VAL A 108 1.48 -10.37 2.74
CA VAL A 108 1.81 -11.57 3.51
C VAL A 108 3.10 -11.38 4.31
N GLN A 109 4.12 -10.73 3.70
CA GLN A 109 5.39 -10.48 4.38
C GLN A 109 5.21 -9.53 5.56
N TYR A 110 4.49 -8.41 5.37
CA TYR A 110 4.21 -7.47 6.45
C TYR A 110 3.46 -8.13 7.61
N GLN A 111 2.43 -8.92 7.32
CA GLN A 111 1.64 -9.59 8.36
C GLN A 111 2.49 -10.59 9.17
N LYS A 112 3.41 -11.30 8.51
CA LYS A 112 4.37 -12.18 9.18
C LYS A 112 5.31 -11.41 10.09
N ASP A 113 5.90 -10.31 9.59
CA ASP A 113 6.84 -9.50 10.36
C ASP A 113 6.14 -8.81 11.54
N LEU A 114 4.92 -8.30 11.34
CA LEU A 114 4.08 -7.74 12.39
C LEU A 114 3.76 -8.76 13.49
N ALA A 115 3.47 -10.00 13.12
CA ALA A 115 3.21 -11.06 14.08
C ALA A 115 4.45 -11.36 14.95
N ILE A 116 5.64 -11.45 14.34
CA ILE A 116 6.91 -11.66 15.04
C ILE A 116 7.21 -10.46 15.96
N MET A 117 7.08 -9.24 15.47
CA MET A 117 7.28 -8.01 16.25
C MET A 117 6.32 -7.97 17.45
N THR A 118 5.03 -8.28 17.24
CA THR A 118 4.02 -8.31 18.30
C THR A 118 4.33 -9.36 19.36
N GLN A 119 4.78 -10.55 18.94
CA GLN A 119 5.21 -11.58 19.88
C GLN A 119 6.39 -11.10 20.73
N TYR A 120 7.36 -10.43 20.12
CA TYR A 120 8.53 -9.94 20.82
C TYR A 120 8.22 -8.72 21.72
N TRP A 121 7.15 -7.97 21.44
CA TRP A 121 6.61 -6.94 22.33
C TRP A 121 6.26 -7.51 23.72
N TYR A 122 5.70 -8.70 23.79
CA TYR A 122 5.43 -9.36 25.09
C TYR A 122 6.71 -9.68 25.85
N ALA A 123 7.77 -10.12 25.15
CA ALA A 123 9.08 -10.35 25.78
C ALA A 123 9.67 -9.05 26.34
N LEU A 124 9.58 -7.96 25.56
CA LEU A 124 10.00 -6.64 26.02
C LEU A 124 9.26 -6.20 27.29
N LYS A 125 7.93 -6.36 27.33
CA LYS A 125 7.13 -6.03 28.53
C LYS A 125 7.53 -6.84 29.75
N GLN A 126 7.87 -8.12 29.57
CA GLN A 126 8.36 -8.96 30.69
C GLN A 126 9.70 -8.42 31.24
N GLU A 127 10.63 -8.00 30.37
CA GLU A 127 11.89 -7.41 30.81
C GLU A 127 11.68 -6.06 31.50
N LEU A 128 10.77 -5.21 30.98
CA LEU A 128 10.40 -3.96 31.64
C LEU A 128 9.88 -4.17 33.07
N ALA A 129 9.09 -5.23 33.29
CA ALA A 129 8.60 -5.59 34.62
C ALA A 129 9.74 -6.01 35.55
N LYS A 130 10.72 -6.76 35.04
CA LYS A 130 11.91 -7.17 35.81
C LYS A 130 12.78 -6.00 36.23
N VAL A 131 12.93 -4.96 35.36
CA VAL A 131 13.69 -3.75 35.70
C VAL A 131 13.17 -3.07 36.96
N ASN A 132 11.85 -3.02 37.16
CA ASN A 132 11.24 -2.43 38.33
C ASN A 132 11.56 -3.19 39.64
N VAL A 133 11.91 -4.49 39.54
CA VAL A 133 12.18 -5.35 40.71
C VAL A 133 13.67 -5.49 40.96
N TYR A 134 14.47 -5.67 39.91
CA TYR A 134 15.87 -6.05 40.01
C TYR A 134 16.86 -4.95 39.59
N GLY A 135 16.35 -3.85 39.02
CA GLY A 135 17.18 -2.83 38.36
C GLY A 135 17.59 -3.24 36.96
N TRP A 136 17.80 -2.28 36.09
CA TRP A 136 18.10 -2.51 34.67
C TRP A 136 19.42 -3.26 34.43
N GLU A 137 20.43 -3.07 35.31
CA GLU A 137 21.73 -3.72 35.25
C GLU A 137 21.70 -5.25 35.46
N ASN A 138 20.62 -5.73 36.10
CA ASN A 138 20.40 -7.13 36.41
C ASN A 138 19.34 -7.78 35.48
N THR A 139 19.08 -7.20 34.32
CA THR A 139 18.07 -7.65 33.35
C THR A 139 18.63 -7.63 31.93
N ASP A 140 17.97 -8.31 31.01
CA ASP A 140 18.34 -8.32 29.58
C ASP A 140 17.67 -7.20 28.79
N ILE A 141 17.18 -6.16 29.47
CA ILE A 141 16.35 -5.09 28.88
C ILE A 141 16.99 -4.45 27.66
N LEU A 142 18.29 -4.19 27.69
CA LEU A 142 19.00 -3.57 26.56
C LEU A 142 19.04 -4.50 25.35
N THR A 143 19.41 -5.76 25.55
CA THR A 143 19.47 -6.78 24.47
C THR A 143 18.08 -7.03 23.87
N VAL A 144 17.07 -7.17 24.72
CA VAL A 144 15.68 -7.40 24.28
C VAL A 144 15.13 -6.18 23.55
N SER A 145 15.44 -4.98 24.03
CA SER A 145 15.03 -3.74 23.41
C SER A 145 15.66 -3.54 22.03
N GLU A 146 16.94 -3.84 21.88
CA GLU A 146 17.62 -3.76 20.58
C GLU A 146 17.04 -4.76 19.58
N ARG A 147 16.79 -5.99 20.02
CA ARG A 147 16.15 -6.99 19.17
C ARG A 147 14.74 -6.59 18.76
N PHE A 148 13.97 -5.99 19.65
CA PHE A 148 12.66 -5.45 19.31
C PHE A 148 12.78 -4.33 18.26
N PHE A 149 13.74 -3.45 18.42
CA PHE A 149 14.01 -2.36 17.47
C PHE A 149 14.31 -2.89 16.06
N GLU A 150 15.17 -3.92 15.94
CA GLU A 150 15.48 -4.58 14.67
C GLU A 150 14.23 -5.19 14.01
N LEU A 151 13.40 -5.89 14.79
CA LEU A 151 12.14 -6.48 14.31
C LEU A 151 11.15 -5.41 13.85
N ALA A 152 11.06 -4.31 14.59
CA ALA A 152 10.24 -3.18 14.20
C ALA A 152 10.75 -2.50 12.91
N ASN A 153 12.06 -2.36 12.73
CA ASN A 153 12.67 -1.88 11.48
C ASN A 153 12.29 -2.79 10.29
N THR A 154 12.40 -4.11 10.47
CA THR A 154 12.03 -5.09 9.44
C THR A 154 10.53 -4.94 9.08
N THR A 155 9.67 -4.75 10.09
CA THR A 155 8.22 -4.57 9.88
C THR A 155 7.92 -3.26 9.15
N VAL A 156 8.61 -2.15 9.49
CA VAL A 156 8.49 -0.88 8.75
C VAL A 156 8.90 -1.08 7.29
N SER A 157 10.07 -1.71 7.04
CA SER A 157 10.59 -1.92 5.69
C SER A 157 9.66 -2.78 4.82
N SER A 158 9.02 -3.80 5.38
CA SER A 158 8.04 -4.61 4.64
C SER A 158 6.76 -3.84 4.32
N ALA A 159 6.32 -2.91 5.17
CA ALA A 159 5.21 -1.99 4.89
C ALA A 159 5.57 -0.98 3.79
N GLU A 160 6.78 -0.41 3.83
CA GLU A 160 7.30 0.50 2.80
C GLU A 160 7.39 -0.19 1.45
N THR A 161 7.95 -1.41 1.40
CA THR A 161 8.04 -2.21 0.17
C THR A 161 6.66 -2.43 -0.45
N TYR A 162 5.66 -2.77 0.35
CA TYR A 162 4.28 -2.93 -0.13
C TYR A 162 3.69 -1.62 -0.65
N SER A 163 3.93 -0.51 0.04
CA SER A 163 3.52 0.83 -0.40
C SER A 163 4.14 1.21 -1.75
N ASP A 164 5.43 0.92 -1.95
CA ASP A 164 6.14 1.16 -3.21
C ASP A 164 5.59 0.32 -4.38
N GLU A 165 5.23 -0.93 -4.12
CA GLU A 165 4.58 -1.78 -5.12
C GLU A 165 3.23 -1.22 -5.56
N LEU A 166 2.41 -0.75 -4.62
CA LEU A 166 1.14 -0.07 -4.91
C LEU A 166 1.35 1.22 -5.71
N ALA A 167 2.34 2.04 -5.32
CA ALA A 167 2.67 3.27 -6.04
C ALA A 167 3.10 3.01 -7.49
N LYS A 168 3.91 1.96 -7.73
CA LYS A 168 4.30 1.54 -9.09
C LYS A 168 3.09 1.08 -9.91
N ASN A 169 2.14 0.38 -9.30
CA ASN A 169 0.91 -0.04 -9.98
C ASN A 169 0.04 1.17 -10.34
N LEU A 170 -0.12 2.13 -9.42
CA LEU A 170 -0.85 3.37 -9.68
C LEU A 170 -0.25 4.12 -10.87
N LEU A 171 1.09 4.28 -10.92
CA LEU A 171 1.76 4.91 -12.06
C LEU A 171 1.46 4.21 -13.40
N ARG A 172 1.41 2.88 -13.43
CA ARG A 172 1.04 2.13 -14.64
C ARG A 172 -0.40 2.43 -15.09
N VAL A 173 -1.33 2.51 -14.14
CA VAL A 173 -2.73 2.88 -14.41
C VAL A 173 -2.82 4.30 -14.95
N GLU A 174 -2.09 5.25 -14.37
CA GLU A 174 -2.04 6.65 -14.81
C GLU A 174 -1.47 6.79 -16.23
N TYR A 175 -0.40 6.05 -16.57
CA TYR A 175 0.11 6.01 -17.95
C TYR A 175 -0.93 5.44 -18.92
N ALA A 176 -1.63 4.36 -18.54
CA ALA A 176 -2.70 3.81 -19.37
C ALA A 176 -3.83 4.80 -19.60
N MET A 177 -4.23 5.56 -18.56
CA MET A 177 -5.23 6.63 -18.67
C MET A 177 -4.76 7.74 -19.62
N ALA A 178 -3.50 8.19 -19.50
CA ALA A 178 -2.96 9.22 -20.37
C ALA A 178 -2.97 8.78 -21.85
N VAL A 179 -2.51 7.56 -22.15
CA VAL A 179 -2.52 7.02 -23.50
C VAL A 179 -3.96 6.89 -24.04
N THR A 180 -4.88 6.36 -23.24
CA THR A 180 -6.28 6.20 -23.64
C THR A 180 -6.94 7.56 -23.93
N SER A 181 -6.66 8.57 -23.10
CA SER A 181 -7.15 9.93 -23.29
C SER A 181 -6.61 10.58 -24.56
N LEU A 182 -5.31 10.42 -24.86
CA LEU A 182 -4.70 10.93 -26.08
C LEU A 182 -5.30 10.26 -27.33
N LEU A 183 -5.55 8.97 -27.30
CA LEU A 183 -6.21 8.26 -28.40
C LEU A 183 -7.65 8.75 -28.62
N LEU A 184 -8.41 8.99 -27.57
CA LEU A 184 -9.75 9.56 -27.67
C LEU A 184 -9.71 10.96 -28.28
N ILE A 185 -8.81 11.83 -27.84
CA ILE A 185 -8.65 13.18 -28.39
C ILE A 185 -8.29 13.10 -29.87
N ALA A 186 -7.32 12.25 -30.24
CA ALA A 186 -6.95 12.07 -31.64
C ALA A 186 -8.14 11.63 -32.50
N LEU A 187 -8.93 10.66 -32.05
CA LEU A 187 -10.14 10.22 -32.76
C LEU A 187 -11.18 11.33 -32.93
N LEU A 188 -11.32 12.22 -31.93
CA LEU A 188 -12.26 13.35 -31.98
C LEU A 188 -11.78 14.49 -32.92
N LEU A 189 -10.47 14.68 -33.06
CA LEU A 189 -9.90 15.73 -33.92
C LEU A 189 -9.83 15.31 -35.42
N PHE A 190 -9.72 14.02 -35.70
CA PHE A 190 -9.59 13.50 -37.06
C PHE A 190 -10.89 12.90 -37.63
N ASN A 191 -12.00 13.02 -36.91
CA ASN A 191 -13.36 12.63 -37.31
C ASN A 191 -14.19 13.86 -37.71
#